data_d57ec225605fd563eba7dbc0002cfa3f
#
_entry.id   d57ec225605fd563eba7dbc0002cfa3f
#
_cell.length_a   1.000
_cell.length_b   1.000
_cell.length_c   1.000
_cell.angle_alpha   90.00
_cell.angle_beta   90.00
_cell.angle_gamma   90.00
#
_symmetry.space_group_name_H-M   'P 1'
#
loop_
_entity.id
_entity.type
_entity.pdbx_description
1 polymer ?
#
loop_
_entity_poly.entity_id
_entity_poly.type
_entity_poly.pdbx_seq_one_letter_code
_entity_poly.pdbx_strand_id
1 'polypeptide(L)'
;VPEWDMVLEPPTIHVRFEWDIVTSLSFSLSMLSWGANESGLHEWIYKTAAQLTEEQHRTNFFTVFAMNYMGHQPGMSFPEFIEMVRTMPPQQLRDNILRSLAENGGDAYPGNEAVLSSETFFLQAMRNIFGAKFDKYDEYVASFWEQMYAYLLNPRTLRDMLAQHLDYMWQAYLQEEWQHKKPVLMQAYEAFQQVDYSGMTVFEVLEATTGRNLRDHEKVANYFKSVEIDTLIFVLSPHIGPYVGWGMGDHEKSTEVTMVIGSRPPKNVPLRYGELSRNELLVRLNALADETRLKILELLTQQNELCAQDFINLLDLSQSSASRHLRQLTAAGYISERRRDVAKCYSLDTERIDDTIKAFKDFLQKP
;
A
#
# COMPACT_ATOMS: atom_id res chain seq x y z
N VAL A 1 23.22 11.81 -47.19
CA VAL A 1 23.36 12.21 -45.79
C VAL A 1 23.21 10.93 -44.99
N PRO A 2 24.18 10.50 -44.19
CA PRO A 2 23.97 9.33 -43.34
C PRO A 2 22.90 9.66 -42.31
N GLU A 3 21.80 8.90 -42.30
CA GLU A 3 20.85 8.88 -41.20
C GLU A 3 21.56 8.30 -39.98
N TRP A 4 21.82 9.15 -39.00
CA TRP A 4 22.27 8.71 -37.69
C TRP A 4 21.03 8.26 -36.91
N ASP A 5 20.83 6.96 -36.83
CA ASP A 5 19.89 6.36 -35.91
C ASP A 5 20.48 6.52 -34.50
N MET A 6 20.22 7.67 -33.87
CA MET A 6 20.54 7.84 -32.46
C MET A 6 19.49 7.08 -31.66
N VAL A 7 19.79 5.85 -31.32
CA VAL A 7 19.03 5.11 -30.31
C VAL A 7 19.31 5.79 -28.97
N LEU A 8 18.34 6.56 -28.46
CA LEU A 8 18.39 7.04 -27.10
C LEU A 8 18.28 5.80 -26.21
N GLU A 9 19.30 5.51 -25.43
CA GLU A 9 19.19 4.51 -24.38
C GLU A 9 18.02 4.93 -23.47
N PRO A 10 17.14 3.99 -23.11
CA PRO A 10 16.06 4.31 -22.17
C PRO A 10 16.68 4.87 -20.88
N PRO A 11 16.05 5.87 -20.24
CA PRO A 11 16.57 6.44 -19.02
C PRO A 11 16.78 5.34 -17.98
N THR A 12 17.99 5.27 -17.45
CA THR A 12 18.36 4.28 -16.43
C THR A 12 17.69 4.70 -15.13
N ILE A 13 16.81 3.84 -14.60
CA ILE A 13 16.15 4.07 -13.33
C ILE A 13 17.03 3.54 -12.21
N HIS A 14 17.29 4.37 -11.21
CA HIS A 14 17.96 3.95 -10.00
C HIS A 14 16.96 3.31 -9.05
N VAL A 15 17.31 2.13 -8.51
CA VAL A 15 16.49 1.41 -7.55
C VAL A 15 17.19 1.39 -6.20
N ARG A 16 16.50 1.83 -5.16
CA ARG A 16 17.02 1.88 -3.80
C ARG A 16 16.00 1.28 -2.83
N PHE A 17 16.46 0.48 -1.89
CA PHE A 17 15.67 -0.01 -0.77
C PHE A 17 16.06 0.75 0.48
N GLU A 18 15.08 1.27 1.20
CA GLU A 18 15.29 1.98 2.45
C GLU A 18 14.71 1.22 3.63
N TRP A 19 15.48 1.17 4.69
CA TRP A 19 15.03 0.64 5.98
C TRP A 19 14.35 1.77 6.75
N ASP A 20 13.07 1.95 6.51
CA ASP A 20 12.26 3.00 7.10
C ASP A 20 11.09 2.42 7.90
N ILE A 21 11.29 2.39 9.22
CA ILE A 21 10.32 1.81 10.16
C ILE A 21 9.06 2.66 10.24
N VAL A 22 9.20 3.99 10.20
CA VAL A 22 8.07 4.92 10.33
C VAL A 22 7.13 4.76 9.14
N THR A 23 7.64 4.81 7.92
CA THR A 23 6.85 4.55 6.71
C THR A 23 6.26 3.13 6.72
N SER A 24 7.06 2.11 7.07
CA SER A 24 6.59 0.72 7.16
C SER A 24 5.39 0.56 8.10
N LEU A 25 5.45 1.13 9.30
CA LEU A 25 4.38 1.04 10.29
C LEU A 25 3.22 2.00 10.02
N SER A 26 3.44 3.14 9.36
CA SER A 26 2.34 4.00 8.91
C SER A 26 1.41 3.26 7.95
N PHE A 27 1.98 2.43 7.06
CA PHE A 27 1.17 1.57 6.20
C PHE A 27 0.47 0.45 6.97
N SER A 28 1.06 -0.08 8.04
CA SER A 28 0.37 -1.01 8.93
C SER A 28 -0.85 -0.36 9.60
N LEU A 29 -0.70 0.86 10.11
CA LEU A 29 -1.81 1.65 10.66
C LEU A 29 -2.87 1.98 9.60
N SER A 30 -2.44 2.31 8.37
CA SER A 30 -3.35 2.50 7.23
C SER A 30 -4.20 1.27 6.96
N MET A 31 -3.58 0.08 6.97
CA MET A 31 -4.30 -1.17 6.77
C MET A 31 -5.31 -1.46 7.89
N LEU A 32 -5.07 -1.02 9.11
CA LEU A 32 -6.07 -1.11 10.19
C LEU A 32 -7.29 -0.22 9.93
N SER A 33 -7.12 0.91 9.26
CA SER A 33 -8.23 1.83 8.92
C SER A 33 -9.02 1.39 7.67
N TRP A 34 -8.32 0.91 6.63
CA TRP A 34 -8.90 0.63 5.32
C TRP A 34 -9.09 -0.86 5.05
N GLY A 35 -8.32 -1.70 5.74
CA GLY A 35 -8.13 -3.10 5.38
C GLY A 35 -9.26 -4.04 5.80
N ALA A 36 -10.21 -3.62 6.64
CA ALA A 36 -11.28 -4.51 7.11
C ALA A 36 -12.10 -5.15 5.97
N ASN A 37 -12.19 -4.47 4.82
CA ASN A 37 -12.91 -4.92 3.63
C ASN A 37 -11.99 -5.45 2.53
N GLU A 38 -10.66 -5.41 2.73
CA GLU A 38 -9.69 -5.86 1.76
C GLU A 38 -9.28 -7.31 2.02
N SER A 39 -9.06 -8.09 0.95
CA SER A 39 -8.66 -9.49 1.06
C SER A 39 -7.15 -9.66 0.87
N GLY A 40 -6.57 -10.70 1.49
CA GLY A 40 -5.15 -11.03 1.33
C GLY A 40 -4.21 -10.27 2.25
N LEU A 41 -4.71 -9.49 3.19
CA LEU A 41 -3.92 -8.89 4.24
C LEU A 41 -3.51 -9.94 5.29
N HIS A 42 -2.48 -9.62 6.03
CA HIS A 42 -2.03 -10.46 7.14
C HIS A 42 -3.12 -10.59 8.23
N GLU A 43 -3.27 -11.77 8.80
CA GLU A 43 -4.28 -12.08 9.83
C GLU A 43 -4.24 -11.10 11.02
N TRP A 44 -3.05 -10.61 11.38
CA TRP A 44 -2.87 -9.62 12.43
C TRP A 44 -3.70 -8.34 12.17
N ILE A 45 -3.80 -7.88 10.93
CA ILE A 45 -4.63 -6.70 10.57
C ILE A 45 -6.08 -6.93 10.96
N TYR A 46 -6.67 -8.06 10.55
CA TYR A 46 -8.08 -8.34 10.84
C TYR A 46 -8.33 -8.52 12.35
N LYS A 47 -7.43 -9.23 13.04
CA LYS A 47 -7.54 -9.44 14.49
C LYS A 47 -7.39 -8.15 15.26
N THR A 48 -6.44 -7.31 14.91
CA THR A 48 -6.19 -6.04 15.58
C THR A 48 -7.32 -5.04 15.28
N ALA A 49 -7.74 -4.92 14.03
CA ALA A 49 -8.86 -4.05 13.66
C ALA A 49 -10.15 -4.42 14.42
N ALA A 50 -10.43 -5.71 14.59
CA ALA A 50 -11.61 -6.17 15.33
C ALA A 50 -11.56 -5.86 16.86
N GLN A 51 -10.38 -5.53 17.39
CA GLN A 51 -10.20 -5.16 18.81
C GLN A 51 -10.31 -3.65 19.06
N LEU A 52 -10.15 -2.84 18.00
CA LEU A 52 -10.22 -1.39 18.12
C LEU A 52 -11.68 -0.96 18.35
N THR A 53 -11.87 -0.01 19.25
CA THR A 53 -13.16 0.68 19.41
C THR A 53 -13.42 1.60 18.22
N GLU A 54 -14.67 2.01 18.01
CA GLU A 54 -15.04 2.95 16.97
C GLU A 54 -14.26 4.28 17.09
N GLU A 55 -14.05 4.76 18.31
CA GLU A 55 -13.24 5.95 18.58
C GLU A 55 -11.78 5.75 18.19
N GLN A 56 -11.20 4.59 18.48
CA GLN A 56 -9.83 4.26 18.10
C GLN A 56 -9.67 4.14 16.58
N HIS A 57 -10.64 3.54 15.89
CA HIS A 57 -10.66 3.51 14.42
C HIS A 57 -10.67 4.91 13.83
N ARG A 58 -11.55 5.77 14.33
CA ARG A 58 -11.62 7.17 13.90
C ARG A 58 -10.31 7.91 14.15
N THR A 59 -9.75 7.80 15.35
CA THR A 59 -8.49 8.45 15.70
C THR A 59 -7.33 7.92 14.87
N ASN A 60 -7.30 6.62 14.58
CA ASN A 60 -6.30 6.01 13.71
C ASN A 60 -6.37 6.59 12.30
N PHE A 61 -7.56 6.80 11.77
CA PHE A 61 -7.77 7.39 10.45
C PHE A 61 -7.19 8.82 10.36
N PHE A 62 -7.49 9.67 11.35
CA PHE A 62 -6.89 11.02 11.44
C PHE A 62 -5.37 10.96 11.58
N THR A 63 -4.87 10.00 12.37
CA THR A 63 -3.43 9.83 12.60
C THR A 63 -2.72 9.46 11.30
N VAL A 64 -3.23 8.48 10.57
CA VAL A 64 -2.70 8.07 9.26
C VAL A 64 -2.73 9.22 8.26
N PHE A 65 -3.84 9.96 8.21
CA PHE A 65 -3.94 11.15 7.36
C PHE A 65 -2.84 12.17 7.71
N ALA A 66 -2.69 12.52 8.99
CA ALA A 66 -1.71 13.52 9.42
C ALA A 66 -0.25 13.05 9.25
N MET A 67 0.03 11.75 9.43
CA MET A 67 1.38 11.19 9.24
C MET A 67 1.93 11.45 7.83
N ASN A 68 1.08 11.50 6.81
CA ASN A 68 1.50 11.80 5.45
C ASN A 68 2.12 13.21 5.29
N TYR A 69 1.89 14.09 6.26
CA TYR A 69 2.38 15.47 6.26
C TYR A 69 3.46 15.74 7.32
N MET A 70 3.89 14.68 8.01
CA MET A 70 4.98 14.73 8.97
C MET A 70 6.24 14.12 8.35
N GLY A 71 7.19 14.96 7.97
CA GLY A 71 8.50 14.48 7.55
C GLY A 71 9.19 13.73 8.71
N HIS A 72 9.96 12.73 8.37
CA HIS A 72 10.86 12.05 9.30
C HIS A 72 12.16 11.68 8.60
N GLN A 73 13.19 11.33 9.38
CA GLN A 73 14.48 10.91 8.85
C GLN A 73 14.49 9.39 8.64
N PRO A 74 15.00 8.88 7.51
CA PRO A 74 15.25 7.45 7.35
C PRO A 74 16.11 6.91 8.50
N GLY A 75 15.74 5.74 9.02
CA GLY A 75 16.44 5.13 10.15
C GLY A 75 15.95 5.55 11.54
N MET A 76 15.05 6.54 11.63
CA MET A 76 14.38 6.89 12.90
C MET A 76 13.56 5.71 13.41
N SER A 77 13.65 5.39 14.69
CA SER A 77 12.80 4.40 15.32
C SER A 77 11.37 4.95 15.52
N PHE A 78 10.39 4.06 15.64
CA PHE A 78 9.00 4.51 15.85
C PHE A 78 8.79 5.25 17.19
N PRO A 79 9.42 4.87 18.32
CA PRO A 79 9.40 5.67 19.54
C PRO A 79 10.02 7.08 19.38
N GLU A 80 11.12 7.22 18.63
CA GLU A 80 11.71 8.53 18.34
C GLU A 80 10.77 9.38 17.49
N PHE A 81 10.04 8.78 16.54
CA PHE A 81 9.01 9.47 15.77
C PHE A 81 7.87 9.95 16.67
N ILE A 82 7.38 9.11 17.59
CA ILE A 82 6.36 9.51 18.57
C ILE A 82 6.82 10.72 19.38
N GLU A 83 8.08 10.70 19.85
CA GLU A 83 8.65 11.81 20.62
C GLU A 83 8.82 13.08 19.77
N MET A 84 9.21 12.93 18.50
CA MET A 84 9.24 14.03 17.54
C MET A 84 7.85 14.66 17.39
N VAL A 85 6.80 13.88 17.21
CA VAL A 85 5.42 14.36 17.13
C VAL A 85 5.02 15.08 18.43
N ARG A 86 5.34 14.51 19.58
CA ARG A 86 5.01 15.07 20.92
C ARG A 86 5.66 16.42 21.15
N THR A 87 6.89 16.61 20.68
CA THR A 87 7.69 17.82 20.89
C THR A 87 7.57 18.84 19.76
N MET A 88 7.00 18.46 18.62
CA MET A 88 6.81 19.34 17.47
C MET A 88 5.98 20.57 17.86
N PRO A 89 6.39 21.78 17.46
CA PRO A 89 5.54 22.95 17.61
C PRO A 89 4.17 22.73 16.94
N PRO A 90 3.04 22.91 17.65
CA PRO A 90 1.72 22.61 17.09
C PRO A 90 1.43 23.36 15.78
N GLN A 91 1.89 24.61 15.69
CA GLN A 91 1.74 25.42 14.47
C GLN A 91 2.49 24.82 13.29
N GLN A 92 3.68 24.26 13.53
CA GLN A 92 4.45 23.59 12.46
C GLN A 92 3.69 22.41 11.87
N LEU A 93 3.03 21.61 12.70
CA LEU A 93 2.19 20.49 12.24
C LEU A 93 1.06 20.99 11.33
N ARG A 94 0.31 21.99 11.80
CA ARG A 94 -0.75 22.62 11.00
C ARG A 94 -0.22 23.16 9.68
N ASP A 95 0.90 23.90 9.74
CA ASP A 95 1.46 24.57 8.58
C ASP A 95 2.01 23.55 7.54
N ASN A 96 2.50 22.41 8.00
CA ASN A 96 2.87 21.28 7.11
C ASN A 96 1.65 20.72 6.39
N ILE A 97 0.55 20.47 7.12
CA ILE A 97 -0.71 19.99 6.51
C ILE A 97 -1.23 21.00 5.49
N LEU A 98 -1.30 22.29 5.85
CA LEU A 98 -1.79 23.35 4.95
C LEU A 98 -0.90 23.50 3.71
N ARG A 99 0.43 23.39 3.86
CA ARG A 99 1.36 23.44 2.73
C ARG A 99 1.09 22.32 1.76
N SER A 100 0.97 21.10 2.23
CA SER A 100 0.71 19.95 1.36
C SER A 100 -0.69 20.04 0.71
N LEU A 101 -1.69 20.55 1.43
CA LEU A 101 -3.00 20.82 0.83
C LEU A 101 -2.91 21.87 -0.29
N ALA A 102 -2.05 22.89 -0.12
CA ALA A 102 -1.80 23.89 -1.17
C ALA A 102 -1.08 23.28 -2.38
N GLU A 103 -0.05 22.47 -2.16
CA GLU A 103 0.71 21.78 -3.21
C GLU A 103 -0.19 20.85 -4.02
N ASN A 104 -1.00 20.04 -3.35
CA ASN A 104 -1.95 19.12 -4.03
C ASN A 104 -3.12 19.86 -4.70
N GLY A 105 -3.48 21.02 -4.21
CA GLY A 105 -4.62 21.81 -4.71
C GLY A 105 -4.26 22.75 -5.85
N GLY A 106 -2.99 23.13 -5.97
CA GLY A 106 -2.56 24.09 -6.99
C GLY A 106 -3.46 25.30 -7.06
N ASP A 107 -3.94 25.64 -8.24
CA ASP A 107 -4.84 26.79 -8.47
C ASP A 107 -6.22 26.65 -7.75
N ALA A 108 -6.60 25.44 -7.34
CA ALA A 108 -7.85 25.21 -6.60
C ALA A 108 -7.74 25.55 -5.09
N TYR A 109 -6.53 25.77 -4.58
CA TYR A 109 -6.30 26.10 -3.19
C TYR A 109 -6.35 27.63 -2.95
N PRO A 110 -7.31 28.15 -2.17
CA PRO A 110 -7.55 29.58 -2.07
C PRO A 110 -6.58 30.34 -1.12
N GLY A 111 -5.61 29.64 -0.54
CA GLY A 111 -4.66 30.16 0.43
C GLY A 111 -5.07 29.92 1.89
N ASN A 112 -4.06 29.88 2.79
CA ASN A 112 -4.23 29.48 4.19
C ASN A 112 -5.22 30.36 4.96
N GLU A 113 -5.18 31.69 4.75
CA GLU A 113 -6.11 32.58 5.43
C GLU A 113 -7.58 32.31 5.05
N ALA A 114 -7.84 32.09 3.77
CA ALA A 114 -9.18 31.80 3.29
C ALA A 114 -9.66 30.44 3.82
N VAL A 115 -8.83 29.42 3.75
CA VAL A 115 -9.12 28.06 4.24
C VAL A 115 -9.42 28.04 5.73
N LEU A 116 -8.70 28.82 6.53
CA LEU A 116 -8.92 28.89 7.98
C LEU A 116 -9.99 29.91 8.41
N SER A 117 -10.49 30.75 7.50
CA SER A 117 -11.45 31.82 7.83
C SER A 117 -12.83 31.27 8.20
N SER A 118 -13.27 30.17 7.60
CA SER A 118 -14.55 29.55 7.93
C SER A 118 -14.57 28.07 7.50
N GLU A 119 -15.35 27.26 8.19
CA GLU A 119 -15.60 25.87 7.86
C GLU A 119 -16.15 25.69 6.45
N THR A 120 -17.07 26.57 6.03
CA THR A 120 -17.65 26.51 4.69
C THR A 120 -16.58 26.68 3.60
N PHE A 121 -15.66 27.63 3.76
CA PHE A 121 -14.55 27.80 2.82
C PHE A 121 -13.60 26.62 2.84
N PHE A 122 -13.30 26.09 4.01
CA PHE A 122 -12.47 24.88 4.13
C PHE A 122 -13.09 23.71 3.39
N LEU A 123 -14.36 23.39 3.67
CA LEU A 123 -15.06 22.27 3.02
C LEU A 123 -15.12 22.43 1.50
N GLN A 124 -15.36 23.65 1.02
CA GLN A 124 -15.36 23.92 -0.42
C GLN A 124 -13.98 23.71 -1.05
N ALA A 125 -12.91 24.16 -0.39
CA ALA A 125 -11.54 23.95 -0.84
C ALA A 125 -11.20 22.44 -0.87
N MET A 126 -11.55 21.69 0.17
CA MET A 126 -11.32 20.24 0.20
C MET A 126 -12.08 19.49 -0.89
N ARG A 127 -13.33 19.89 -1.18
CA ARG A 127 -14.08 19.32 -2.32
C ARG A 127 -13.41 19.59 -3.65
N ASN A 128 -12.87 20.77 -3.85
CA ASN A 128 -12.17 21.14 -5.08
C ASN A 128 -10.86 20.34 -5.24
N ILE A 129 -10.11 20.15 -4.14
CA ILE A 129 -8.82 19.44 -4.13
C ILE A 129 -9.02 17.91 -4.29
N PHE A 130 -9.91 17.34 -3.51
CA PHE A 130 -10.08 15.88 -3.44
C PHE A 130 -11.12 15.33 -4.43
N GLY A 131 -11.98 16.18 -5.00
CA GLY A 131 -12.99 15.77 -5.97
C GLY A 131 -13.85 14.61 -5.46
N ALA A 132 -13.98 13.57 -6.26
CA ALA A 132 -14.74 12.36 -5.90
C ALA A 132 -14.17 11.58 -4.68
N LYS A 133 -12.96 11.90 -4.22
CA LYS A 133 -12.41 11.30 -3.00
C LYS A 133 -12.91 12.00 -1.73
N PHE A 134 -13.46 13.20 -1.83
CA PHE A 134 -13.93 13.97 -0.68
C PHE A 134 -14.94 13.18 0.15
N ASP A 135 -15.98 12.67 -0.48
CA ASP A 135 -17.06 11.95 0.20
C ASP A 135 -16.59 10.59 0.76
N LYS A 136 -15.54 10.00 0.17
CA LYS A 136 -14.96 8.75 0.68
C LYS A 136 -14.35 8.88 2.07
N TYR A 137 -13.85 10.05 2.44
CA TYR A 137 -13.34 10.27 3.80
C TYR A 137 -14.49 10.22 4.81
N ASP A 138 -15.65 10.78 4.48
CA ASP A 138 -16.84 10.74 5.34
C ASP A 138 -17.49 9.34 5.41
N GLU A 139 -17.29 8.48 4.38
CA GLU A 139 -17.68 7.07 4.43
C GLU A 139 -16.90 6.27 5.50
N TYR A 140 -15.63 6.66 5.75
CA TYR A 140 -14.78 6.02 6.77
C TYR A 140 -14.92 6.64 8.14
N VAL A 141 -15.03 7.97 8.20
CA VAL A 141 -15.17 8.73 9.42
C VAL A 141 -16.21 9.82 9.19
N ALA A 142 -17.37 9.68 9.79
CA ALA A 142 -18.43 10.68 9.69
C ALA A 142 -17.90 12.06 10.09
N SER A 143 -18.21 13.08 9.27
CA SER A 143 -17.76 14.45 9.47
C SER A 143 -16.23 14.60 9.57
N PHE A 144 -15.50 13.84 8.77
CA PHE A 144 -14.03 13.87 8.77
C PHE A 144 -13.47 15.27 8.53
N TRP A 145 -14.00 15.94 7.53
CA TRP A 145 -13.48 17.25 7.12
C TRP A 145 -13.82 18.36 8.12
N GLU A 146 -15.01 18.33 8.73
CA GLU A 146 -15.41 19.26 9.80
C GLU A 146 -14.50 19.08 11.03
N GLN A 147 -14.22 17.84 11.41
CA GLN A 147 -13.30 17.54 12.51
C GLN A 147 -11.86 17.96 12.15
N MET A 148 -11.41 17.73 10.91
CA MET A 148 -10.10 18.18 10.46
C MET A 148 -9.99 19.72 10.53
N TYR A 149 -11.02 20.45 10.12
CA TYR A 149 -11.06 21.89 10.27
C TYR A 149 -10.90 22.33 11.73
N ALA A 150 -11.64 21.70 12.64
CA ALA A 150 -11.52 21.97 14.08
C ALA A 150 -10.12 21.69 14.62
N TYR A 151 -9.46 20.64 14.16
CA TYR A 151 -8.07 20.33 14.50
C TYR A 151 -7.07 21.35 13.93
N LEU A 152 -7.27 21.85 12.72
CA LEU A 152 -6.42 22.89 12.14
C LEU A 152 -6.53 24.21 12.90
N LEU A 153 -7.71 24.52 13.43
CA LEU A 153 -7.91 25.68 14.32
C LEU A 153 -7.27 25.48 15.71
N ASN A 154 -7.17 24.23 16.17
CA ASN A 154 -6.61 23.84 17.46
C ASN A 154 -5.42 22.87 17.31
N PRO A 155 -4.30 23.30 16.71
CA PRO A 155 -3.21 22.40 16.34
C PRO A 155 -2.53 21.72 17.54
N ARG A 156 -2.65 22.28 18.75
CA ARG A 156 -2.19 21.62 19.98
C ARG A 156 -3.02 20.37 20.26
N THR A 157 -4.35 20.45 20.15
CA THR A 157 -5.24 19.31 20.34
C THR A 157 -4.95 18.22 19.31
N LEU A 158 -4.72 18.60 18.05
CA LEU A 158 -4.32 17.67 17.00
C LEU A 158 -3.02 16.95 17.37
N ARG A 159 -1.95 17.71 17.66
CA ARG A 159 -0.64 17.12 18.02
C ARG A 159 -0.74 16.16 19.21
N ASP A 160 -1.41 16.59 20.28
CA ASP A 160 -1.50 15.81 21.51
C ASP A 160 -2.32 14.53 21.28
N MET A 161 -3.39 14.59 20.49
CA MET A 161 -4.17 13.42 20.07
C MET A 161 -3.31 12.46 19.26
N LEU A 162 -2.56 12.94 18.26
CA LEU A 162 -1.69 12.13 17.42
C LEU A 162 -0.61 11.42 18.26
N ALA A 163 0.10 12.16 19.11
CA ALA A 163 1.16 11.61 19.95
C ALA A 163 0.62 10.55 20.92
N GLN A 164 -0.54 10.79 21.52
CA GLN A 164 -1.18 9.85 22.44
C GLN A 164 -1.65 8.58 21.70
N HIS A 165 -2.26 8.73 20.53
CA HIS A 165 -2.74 7.58 19.75
C HIS A 165 -1.59 6.73 19.21
N LEU A 166 -0.54 7.35 18.67
CA LEU A 166 0.65 6.64 18.19
C LEU A 166 1.34 5.87 19.33
N ASP A 167 1.48 6.47 20.51
CA ASP A 167 2.04 5.81 21.68
C ASP A 167 1.18 4.62 22.12
N TYR A 168 -0.13 4.80 22.19
CA TYR A 168 -1.07 3.72 22.48
C TYR A 168 -0.95 2.56 21.46
N MET A 169 -1.00 2.86 20.15
CA MET A 169 -0.91 1.85 19.11
C MET A 169 0.44 1.12 19.13
N TRP A 170 1.51 1.84 19.44
CA TRP A 170 2.81 1.24 19.59
C TRP A 170 2.86 0.24 20.75
N GLN A 171 2.44 0.67 21.94
CA GLN A 171 2.51 -0.15 23.14
C GLN A 171 1.54 -1.33 23.12
N ALA A 172 0.32 -1.12 22.62
CA ALA A 172 -0.72 -2.12 22.66
C ALA A 172 -0.62 -3.18 21.55
N TYR A 173 -0.08 -2.81 20.37
CA TYR A 173 -0.18 -3.67 19.19
C TYR A 173 1.10 -3.75 18.36
N LEU A 174 1.76 -2.60 18.06
CA LEU A 174 2.80 -2.57 17.04
C LEU A 174 4.16 -3.05 17.54
N GLN A 175 4.51 -2.80 18.80
CA GLN A 175 5.85 -3.09 19.34
C GLN A 175 6.15 -4.59 19.28
N GLU A 176 5.25 -5.43 19.77
CA GLU A 176 5.42 -6.88 19.76
C GLU A 176 5.40 -7.43 18.33
N GLU A 177 4.43 -7.01 17.52
CA GLU A 177 4.32 -7.42 16.13
C GLU A 177 5.57 -7.00 15.33
N TRP A 178 6.08 -5.80 15.54
CA TRP A 178 7.33 -5.35 14.94
C TRP A 178 8.52 -6.26 15.28
N GLN A 179 8.67 -6.64 16.54
CA GLN A 179 9.76 -7.55 16.95
C GLN A 179 9.67 -8.90 16.23
N HIS A 180 8.47 -9.41 16.03
CA HIS A 180 8.24 -10.65 15.30
C HIS A 180 8.49 -10.51 13.78
N LYS A 181 8.14 -9.37 13.18
CA LYS A 181 8.26 -9.15 11.74
C LYS A 181 9.63 -8.67 11.30
N LYS A 182 10.34 -7.96 12.15
CA LYS A 182 11.65 -7.37 11.83
C LYS A 182 12.63 -8.37 11.20
N PRO A 183 12.83 -9.60 11.71
CA PRO A 183 13.75 -10.54 11.10
C PRO A 183 13.39 -10.93 9.67
N VAL A 184 12.09 -11.13 9.40
CA VAL A 184 11.59 -11.48 8.06
C VAL A 184 11.75 -10.30 7.10
N LEU A 185 11.44 -9.09 7.55
CA LEU A 185 11.65 -7.87 6.76
C LEU A 185 13.12 -7.65 6.44
N MET A 186 14.03 -7.88 7.39
CA MET A 186 15.47 -7.74 7.15
C MET A 186 15.96 -8.74 6.11
N GLN A 187 15.53 -9.99 6.18
CA GLN A 187 15.88 -11.00 5.17
C GLN A 187 15.37 -10.61 3.77
N ALA A 188 14.12 -10.13 3.69
CA ALA A 188 13.56 -9.65 2.44
C ALA A 188 14.34 -8.44 1.90
N TYR A 189 14.67 -7.49 2.77
CA TYR A 189 15.47 -6.31 2.44
C TYR A 189 16.83 -6.69 1.86
N GLU A 190 17.56 -7.60 2.52
CA GLU A 190 18.84 -8.11 2.04
C GLU A 190 18.70 -8.85 0.69
N ALA A 191 17.62 -9.62 0.51
CA ALA A 191 17.36 -10.33 -0.73
C ALA A 191 17.10 -9.37 -1.90
N PHE A 192 16.33 -8.30 -1.68
CA PHE A 192 16.07 -7.29 -2.69
C PHE A 192 17.33 -6.53 -3.11
N GLN A 193 18.25 -6.28 -2.19
CA GLN A 193 19.54 -5.65 -2.50
C GLN A 193 20.48 -6.51 -3.35
N GLN A 194 20.23 -7.81 -3.45
CA GLN A 194 21.04 -8.73 -4.28
C GLN A 194 20.56 -8.80 -5.74
N VAL A 195 19.42 -8.20 -6.05
CA VAL A 195 18.87 -8.17 -7.41
C VAL A 195 19.55 -7.08 -8.21
N ASP A 196 20.01 -7.41 -9.43
CA ASP A 196 20.48 -6.43 -10.39
C ASP A 196 19.28 -5.86 -11.15
N TYR A 197 19.02 -4.59 -10.94
CA TYR A 197 17.96 -3.84 -11.61
C TYR A 197 18.46 -3.03 -12.82
N SER A 198 19.72 -3.15 -13.19
CA SER A 198 20.34 -2.39 -14.28
C SER A 198 19.63 -2.66 -15.60
N GLY A 199 19.30 -1.60 -16.32
CA GLY A 199 18.62 -1.69 -17.62
C GLY A 199 17.15 -2.08 -17.59
N MET A 200 16.56 -2.25 -16.39
CA MET A 200 15.12 -2.49 -16.26
C MET A 200 14.32 -1.20 -16.40
N THR A 201 13.18 -1.30 -17.06
CA THR A 201 12.15 -0.24 -17.05
C THR A 201 11.43 -0.20 -15.70
N VAL A 202 10.71 0.90 -15.39
CA VAL A 202 9.88 1.02 -14.17
C VAL A 202 9.00 -0.20 -13.96
N PHE A 203 8.31 -0.65 -15.00
CA PHE A 203 7.37 -1.77 -14.87
C PHE A 203 8.07 -3.12 -14.68
N GLU A 204 9.26 -3.32 -15.23
CA GLU A 204 10.08 -4.51 -14.99
C GLU A 204 10.60 -4.53 -13.54
N VAL A 205 11.02 -3.37 -13.02
CA VAL A 205 11.38 -3.23 -11.61
C VAL A 205 10.19 -3.53 -10.70
N LEU A 206 9.01 -2.99 -11.03
CA LEU A 206 7.78 -3.28 -10.27
C LEU A 206 7.40 -4.76 -10.30
N GLU A 207 7.55 -5.41 -11.44
CA GLU A 207 7.29 -6.83 -11.59
C GLU A 207 8.31 -7.67 -10.80
N ALA A 208 9.59 -7.32 -10.88
CA ALA A 208 10.66 -7.99 -10.12
C ALA A 208 10.46 -7.85 -8.60
N THR A 209 10.00 -6.69 -8.13
CA THR A 209 9.84 -6.40 -6.70
C THR A 209 8.52 -6.90 -6.13
N THR A 210 7.43 -6.84 -6.88
CA THR A 210 6.08 -7.20 -6.40
C THR A 210 5.64 -8.59 -6.83
N GLY A 211 6.31 -9.16 -7.84
CA GLY A 211 5.91 -10.41 -8.50
C GLY A 211 4.64 -10.26 -9.33
N ARG A 212 4.27 -9.03 -9.71
CA ARG A 212 3.03 -8.70 -10.44
C ARG A 212 3.31 -7.83 -11.65
N ASN A 213 2.69 -8.16 -12.76
CA ASN A 213 2.63 -7.25 -13.89
C ASN A 213 1.65 -6.10 -13.57
N LEU A 214 2.18 -4.92 -13.30
CA LEU A 214 1.39 -3.71 -13.00
C LEU A 214 1.25 -2.78 -14.19
N ARG A 215 1.77 -3.15 -15.37
CA ARG A 215 1.75 -2.32 -16.59
C ARG A 215 0.32 -2.00 -17.04
N ASP A 216 -0.60 -2.96 -16.91
CA ASP A 216 -1.99 -2.83 -17.30
C ASP A 216 -2.90 -2.33 -16.15
N HIS A 217 -2.32 -2.07 -14.98
CA HIS A 217 -3.06 -1.52 -13.85
C HIS A 217 -3.23 0.00 -14.03
N GLU A 218 -4.44 0.43 -14.40
CA GLU A 218 -4.74 1.81 -14.82
C GLU A 218 -4.16 2.90 -13.91
N LYS A 219 -4.35 2.79 -12.60
CA LYS A 219 -3.85 3.81 -11.64
C LYS A 219 -2.33 3.86 -11.62
N VAL A 220 -1.66 2.70 -11.65
CA VAL A 220 -0.20 2.60 -11.67
C VAL A 220 0.33 3.15 -12.99
N ALA A 221 -0.23 2.69 -14.11
CA ALA A 221 0.20 3.13 -15.43
C ALA A 221 0.01 4.64 -15.63
N ASN A 222 -1.11 5.20 -15.17
CA ASN A 222 -1.38 6.64 -15.28
C ASN A 222 -0.43 7.45 -14.40
N TYR A 223 -0.15 7.00 -13.18
CA TYR A 223 0.81 7.66 -12.30
C TYR A 223 2.19 7.74 -12.97
N PHE A 224 2.75 6.61 -13.40
CA PHE A 224 4.07 6.56 -14.01
C PHE A 224 4.18 7.22 -15.40
N LYS A 225 3.05 7.51 -16.04
CA LYS A 225 3.02 8.34 -17.26
C LYS A 225 3.02 9.84 -16.97
N SER A 226 2.58 10.25 -15.79
CA SER A 226 2.43 11.65 -15.42
C SER A 226 3.64 12.22 -14.67
N VAL A 227 4.60 11.37 -14.26
CA VAL A 227 5.75 11.75 -13.44
C VAL A 227 7.04 11.37 -14.16
N GLU A 228 8.01 12.27 -14.18
CA GLU A 228 9.39 11.97 -14.61
C GLU A 228 10.14 11.36 -13.43
N ILE A 229 10.73 10.18 -13.61
CA ILE A 229 11.30 9.41 -12.51
C ILE A 229 12.73 9.00 -12.83
N ASP A 230 13.65 9.35 -11.93
CA ASP A 230 15.04 8.90 -11.94
C ASP A 230 15.28 7.79 -10.92
N THR A 231 14.58 7.83 -9.79
CA THR A 231 14.82 6.92 -8.66
C THR A 231 13.53 6.34 -8.12
N LEU A 232 13.49 5.02 -8.00
CA LEU A 232 12.47 4.29 -7.24
C LEU A 232 13.04 3.87 -5.89
N ILE A 233 12.40 4.33 -4.82
CA ILE A 233 12.73 3.98 -3.45
C ILE A 233 11.68 2.99 -2.94
N PHE A 234 12.12 1.83 -2.49
CA PHE A 234 11.22 0.84 -1.91
C PHE A 234 11.37 0.74 -0.40
N VAL A 235 10.26 0.80 0.30
CA VAL A 235 10.15 0.51 1.73
C VAL A 235 9.32 -0.75 1.91
N LEU A 236 9.80 -1.68 2.74
CA LEU A 236 9.08 -2.91 3.01
C LEU A 236 8.10 -2.72 4.17
N SER A 237 6.86 -3.17 4.01
CA SER A 237 5.87 -3.21 5.09
C SER A 237 5.36 -4.63 5.32
N PRO A 238 5.26 -5.08 6.59
CA PRO A 238 4.88 -6.47 6.89
C PRO A 238 3.40 -6.74 6.63
N HIS A 239 2.55 -5.71 6.54
CA HIS A 239 1.10 -5.86 6.57
C HIS A 239 0.39 -5.38 5.32
N ILE A 240 1.09 -4.75 4.37
CA ILE A 240 0.47 -4.26 3.14
C ILE A 240 -0.03 -5.40 2.24
N GLY A 241 0.42 -6.62 2.51
CA GLY A 241 0.01 -7.81 1.77
C GLY A 241 0.35 -7.73 0.28
N PRO A 242 -0.62 -8.02 -0.59
CA PRO A 242 -0.41 -7.97 -2.03
C PRO A 242 -0.53 -6.55 -2.62
N TYR A 243 -0.81 -5.57 -1.81
CA TYR A 243 -1.00 -4.19 -2.25
C TYR A 243 0.33 -3.47 -2.41
N VAL A 244 0.31 -2.41 -3.17
CA VAL A 244 1.42 -1.48 -3.35
C VAL A 244 0.94 -0.12 -2.87
N GLY A 245 1.71 0.49 -1.98
CA GLY A 245 1.46 1.84 -1.50
C GLY A 245 2.41 2.83 -2.15
N TRP A 246 1.98 4.07 -2.24
CA TRP A 246 2.83 5.20 -2.57
C TRP A 246 3.16 5.94 -1.28
N GLY A 247 4.45 6.16 -1.03
CA GLY A 247 4.87 7.12 -0.03
C GLY A 247 4.48 8.52 -0.49
N MET A 248 3.88 9.31 0.39
CA MET A 248 3.56 10.71 0.10
C MET A 248 4.81 11.53 0.33
N GLY A 249 5.61 11.72 -0.70
CA GLY A 249 6.72 12.66 -0.75
C GLY A 249 6.33 13.91 -1.53
N ASP A 250 7.24 14.88 -1.58
CA ASP A 250 7.11 16.11 -2.37
C ASP A 250 7.22 15.77 -3.88
N HIS A 251 6.11 15.25 -4.45
CA HIS A 251 6.10 14.65 -5.79
C HIS A 251 6.14 15.66 -6.94
N GLU A 252 5.87 16.93 -6.69
CA GLU A 252 5.86 17.91 -7.79
C GLU A 252 7.25 18.39 -8.22
N LYS A 253 8.29 18.13 -7.43
CA LYS A 253 9.66 18.59 -7.70
C LYS A 253 10.72 17.50 -7.60
N SER A 254 10.37 16.30 -7.17
CA SER A 254 11.31 15.20 -6.97
C SER A 254 11.12 14.17 -8.06
N THR A 255 12.19 13.78 -8.72
CA THR A 255 12.26 12.63 -9.61
C THR A 255 12.37 11.31 -8.84
N GLU A 256 12.35 11.38 -7.51
CA GLU A 256 12.33 10.22 -6.60
C GLU A 256 10.91 9.83 -6.20
N VAL A 257 10.56 8.57 -6.37
CA VAL A 257 9.26 8.01 -5.98
C VAL A 257 9.43 6.94 -4.93
N THR A 258 8.85 7.16 -3.76
CA THR A 258 8.82 6.14 -2.70
C THR A 258 7.61 5.24 -2.85
N MET A 259 7.85 3.94 -2.87
CA MET A 259 6.84 2.90 -2.93
C MET A 259 6.94 1.97 -1.73
N VAL A 260 5.79 1.60 -1.19
CA VAL A 260 5.73 0.62 -0.11
C VAL A 260 5.19 -0.69 -0.66
N ILE A 261 5.94 -1.76 -0.43
CA ILE A 261 5.64 -3.11 -0.91
C ILE A 261 5.66 -4.11 0.24
N GLY A 262 5.09 -5.28 0.02
CA GLY A 262 5.15 -6.38 0.98
C GLY A 262 6.56 -6.97 1.13
N SER A 263 6.77 -7.74 2.18
CA SER A 263 8.05 -8.40 2.49
C SER A 263 8.28 -9.69 1.69
N ARG A 264 7.59 -9.89 0.58
CA ARG A 264 7.80 -11.05 -0.27
C ARG A 264 9.14 -10.93 -0.98
N PRO A 265 10.06 -11.90 -0.81
CA PRO A 265 11.35 -11.86 -1.49
C PRO A 265 11.19 -11.91 -3.02
N PRO A 266 12.16 -11.34 -3.76
CA PRO A 266 12.17 -11.39 -5.21
C PRO A 266 12.27 -12.82 -5.73
N LYS A 267 11.69 -13.07 -6.91
CA LYS A 267 11.87 -14.35 -7.62
C LYS A 267 13.38 -14.57 -7.87
N ASN A 268 13.85 -15.79 -7.76
CA ASN A 268 15.22 -16.22 -8.07
C ASN A 268 16.34 -15.81 -7.11
N VAL A 269 16.05 -15.15 -6.00
CA VAL A 269 17.05 -14.96 -4.93
C VAL A 269 16.85 -16.07 -3.90
N PRO A 270 17.83 -17.01 -3.76
CA PRO A 270 17.73 -18.05 -2.75
C PRO A 270 17.80 -17.37 -1.37
N LEU A 271 16.71 -17.39 -0.64
CA LEU A 271 16.75 -17.01 0.76
C LEU A 271 17.63 -18.01 1.51
N ARG A 272 18.57 -17.53 2.30
CA ARG A 272 19.40 -18.39 3.15
C ARG A 272 18.56 -19.16 4.20
N TYR A 273 17.32 -18.74 4.40
CA TYR A 273 16.28 -19.43 5.17
C TYR A 273 14.96 -19.32 4.38
N GLY A 274 14.81 -20.17 3.37
CA GLY A 274 13.83 -20.05 2.31
C GLY A 274 12.54 -20.76 2.58
N GLU A 275 11.79 -20.37 3.59
CA GLU A 275 10.47 -20.92 3.78
C GLU A 275 9.46 -19.81 3.94
N LEU A 276 8.36 -19.93 3.21
CA LEU A 276 7.16 -19.16 3.48
C LEU A 276 6.90 -19.20 4.99
N SER A 277 6.69 -18.06 5.60
CA SER A 277 6.24 -18.03 6.98
C SER A 277 4.99 -18.90 7.11
N ARG A 278 4.81 -19.55 8.26
CA ARG A 278 3.59 -20.33 8.52
C ARG A 278 2.31 -19.53 8.20
N ASN A 279 2.32 -18.25 8.50
CA ASN A 279 1.19 -17.37 8.24
C ASN A 279 0.99 -17.11 6.74
N GLU A 280 2.04 -16.89 5.98
CA GLU A 280 1.96 -16.73 4.53
C GLU A 280 1.51 -18.02 3.85
N LEU A 281 2.01 -19.16 4.29
CA LEU A 281 1.55 -20.46 3.82
C LEU A 281 0.06 -20.67 4.12
N LEU A 282 -0.40 -20.30 5.33
CA LEU A 282 -1.82 -20.35 5.69
C LEU A 282 -2.68 -19.45 4.82
N VAL A 283 -2.25 -18.21 4.54
CA VAL A 283 -2.98 -17.29 3.64
C VAL A 283 -3.12 -17.90 2.26
N ARG A 284 -2.05 -18.49 1.72
CA ARG A 284 -2.07 -19.14 0.42
C ARG A 284 -2.97 -20.38 0.40
N LEU A 285 -2.84 -21.25 1.39
CA LEU A 285 -3.69 -22.45 1.49
C LEU A 285 -5.16 -22.09 1.70
N ASN A 286 -5.45 -21.09 2.53
CA ASN A 286 -6.81 -20.60 2.71
C ASN A 286 -7.42 -20.04 1.41
N ALA A 287 -6.62 -19.46 0.54
CA ALA A 287 -7.09 -19.00 -0.75
C ALA A 287 -7.49 -20.17 -1.68
N LEU A 288 -6.94 -21.36 -1.49
CA LEU A 288 -7.34 -22.57 -2.22
C LEU A 288 -8.47 -23.36 -1.54
N ALA A 289 -8.68 -23.18 -0.25
CA ALA A 289 -9.66 -23.91 0.54
C ALA A 289 -11.10 -23.38 0.38
N ASP A 290 -11.59 -23.32 -0.87
CA ASP A 290 -12.93 -22.88 -1.22
C ASP A 290 -13.34 -23.46 -2.56
N GLU A 291 -14.51 -24.10 -2.63
CA GLU A 291 -14.98 -24.80 -3.82
C GLU A 291 -15.12 -23.90 -5.04
N THR A 292 -15.65 -22.67 -4.86
CA THR A 292 -15.82 -21.71 -5.94
C THR A 292 -14.49 -21.26 -6.50
N ARG A 293 -13.50 -21.01 -5.63
CA ARG A 293 -12.16 -20.61 -6.07
C ARG A 293 -11.43 -21.75 -6.79
N LEU A 294 -11.58 -22.98 -6.36
CA LEU A 294 -11.05 -24.13 -7.09
C LEU A 294 -11.68 -24.25 -8.48
N LYS A 295 -13.01 -24.06 -8.62
CA LYS A 295 -13.69 -24.02 -9.92
C LYS A 295 -13.19 -22.88 -10.82
N ILE A 296 -12.91 -21.70 -10.25
CA ILE A 296 -12.32 -20.58 -11.01
C ILE A 296 -10.93 -20.99 -11.57
N LEU A 297 -10.08 -21.58 -10.74
CA LEU A 297 -8.77 -22.05 -11.18
C LEU A 297 -8.88 -23.15 -12.24
N GLU A 298 -9.81 -24.10 -12.07
CA GLU A 298 -10.08 -25.16 -13.04
C GLU A 298 -10.50 -24.57 -14.41
N LEU A 299 -11.41 -23.60 -14.43
CA LEU A 299 -11.80 -22.92 -15.66
C LEU A 299 -10.61 -22.24 -16.35
N LEU A 300 -9.71 -21.63 -15.58
CA LEU A 300 -8.50 -21.01 -16.11
C LEU A 300 -7.44 -21.99 -16.60
N THR A 301 -7.49 -23.27 -16.20
CA THR A 301 -6.65 -24.33 -16.83
C THR A 301 -7.16 -24.73 -18.20
N GLN A 302 -8.47 -24.61 -18.42
CA GLN A 302 -9.11 -24.95 -19.68
C GLN A 302 -9.10 -23.81 -20.69
N GLN A 303 -9.09 -22.57 -20.19
CA GLN A 303 -9.10 -21.35 -20.99
C GLN A 303 -8.01 -20.41 -20.46
N ASN A 304 -7.07 -20.02 -21.31
CA ASN A 304 -5.90 -19.23 -20.92
C ASN A 304 -6.26 -17.92 -20.21
N GLU A 305 -7.43 -17.36 -20.49
CA GLU A 305 -7.93 -16.11 -19.92
C GLU A 305 -9.46 -16.08 -19.91
N LEU A 306 -10.05 -15.64 -18.81
CA LEU A 306 -11.47 -15.35 -18.65
C LEU A 306 -11.70 -13.99 -18.00
N CYS A 307 -12.76 -13.29 -18.41
CA CYS A 307 -13.11 -12.00 -17.79
C CYS A 307 -14.11 -12.20 -16.64
N ALA A 308 -14.25 -11.21 -15.77
CA ALA A 308 -15.10 -11.29 -14.58
C ALA A 308 -16.55 -11.73 -14.91
N GLN A 309 -17.09 -11.26 -16.03
CA GLN A 309 -18.44 -11.62 -16.49
C GLN A 309 -18.56 -13.10 -16.88
N ASP A 310 -17.49 -13.70 -17.40
CA ASP A 310 -17.49 -15.12 -17.77
C ASP A 310 -17.63 -15.99 -16.53
N PHE A 311 -16.92 -15.68 -15.43
CA PHE A 311 -17.07 -16.40 -14.16
C PHE A 311 -18.45 -16.24 -13.53
N ILE A 312 -19.05 -15.04 -13.62
CA ILE A 312 -20.43 -14.81 -13.17
C ILE A 312 -21.38 -15.75 -13.89
N ASN A 313 -21.26 -15.85 -15.22
CA ASN A 313 -22.13 -16.65 -16.05
C ASN A 313 -21.88 -18.16 -15.90
N LEU A 314 -20.60 -18.58 -15.88
CA LEU A 314 -20.24 -20.02 -15.85
C LEU A 314 -20.46 -20.66 -14.47
N LEU A 315 -20.36 -19.89 -13.39
CA LEU A 315 -20.48 -20.38 -12.02
C LEU A 315 -21.75 -19.92 -11.31
N ASP A 316 -22.66 -19.23 -12.02
CA ASP A 316 -23.91 -18.70 -11.48
C ASP A 316 -23.68 -17.86 -10.20
N LEU A 317 -22.71 -16.95 -10.26
CA LEU A 317 -22.32 -16.11 -9.13
C LEU A 317 -22.97 -14.72 -9.22
N SER A 318 -23.23 -14.11 -8.05
CA SER A 318 -23.48 -12.67 -8.03
C SER A 318 -22.19 -11.89 -8.35
N GLN A 319 -22.30 -10.68 -8.88
CA GLN A 319 -21.17 -9.80 -9.19
C GLN A 319 -20.27 -9.57 -7.95
N SER A 320 -20.87 -9.37 -6.78
CA SER A 320 -20.16 -9.19 -5.52
C SER A 320 -19.40 -10.46 -5.10
N SER A 321 -20.01 -11.63 -5.26
CA SER A 321 -19.37 -12.91 -4.94
C SER A 321 -18.19 -13.20 -5.87
N ALA A 322 -18.38 -13.05 -7.18
CA ALA A 322 -17.32 -13.21 -8.17
C ALA A 322 -16.14 -12.25 -7.88
N SER A 323 -16.43 -10.96 -7.65
CA SER A 323 -15.40 -9.98 -7.31
C SER A 323 -14.61 -10.36 -6.07
N ARG A 324 -15.28 -10.88 -5.02
CA ARG A 324 -14.62 -11.33 -3.79
C ARG A 324 -13.68 -12.51 -4.03
N HIS A 325 -14.14 -13.57 -4.74
CA HIS A 325 -13.32 -14.74 -5.02
C HIS A 325 -12.13 -14.41 -5.93
N LEU A 326 -12.35 -13.65 -7.00
CA LEU A 326 -11.29 -13.21 -7.91
C LEU A 326 -10.26 -12.36 -7.17
N ARG A 327 -10.68 -11.41 -6.32
CA ARG A 327 -9.78 -10.59 -5.50
C ARG A 327 -8.94 -11.45 -4.55
N GLN A 328 -9.52 -12.46 -3.91
CA GLN A 328 -8.77 -13.37 -3.02
C GLN A 328 -7.71 -14.18 -3.77
N LEU A 329 -8.05 -14.73 -4.94
CA LEU A 329 -7.11 -15.46 -5.77
C LEU A 329 -5.99 -14.55 -6.30
N THR A 330 -6.33 -13.34 -6.74
CA THR A 330 -5.36 -12.32 -7.17
C THR A 330 -4.45 -11.90 -6.01
N ALA A 331 -5.01 -11.70 -4.81
CA ALA A 331 -4.25 -11.36 -3.60
C ALA A 331 -3.26 -12.46 -3.21
N ALA A 332 -3.65 -13.74 -3.32
CA ALA A 332 -2.77 -14.88 -3.09
C ALA A 332 -1.75 -15.09 -4.24
N GLY A 333 -1.94 -14.42 -5.37
CA GLY A 333 -1.08 -14.49 -6.55
C GLY A 333 -1.34 -15.70 -7.45
N TYR A 334 -2.43 -16.44 -7.27
CA TYR A 334 -2.78 -17.58 -8.10
C TYR A 334 -3.32 -17.22 -9.48
N ILE A 335 -3.84 -16.01 -9.60
CA ILE A 335 -4.28 -15.42 -10.86
C ILE A 335 -3.73 -14.02 -11.02
N SER A 336 -3.43 -13.63 -12.26
CA SER A 336 -3.07 -12.27 -12.66
C SER A 336 -4.27 -11.58 -13.29
N GLU A 337 -4.49 -10.32 -12.92
CA GLU A 337 -5.54 -9.46 -13.48
C GLU A 337 -4.94 -8.59 -14.57
N ARG A 338 -5.60 -8.50 -15.73
CA ARG A 338 -5.36 -7.45 -16.72
C ARG A 338 -6.65 -6.83 -17.20
N ARG A 339 -6.60 -5.60 -17.68
CA ARG A 339 -7.72 -4.98 -18.38
C ARG A 339 -7.69 -5.29 -19.87
N ARG A 340 -8.86 -5.66 -20.41
CA ARG A 340 -9.12 -5.74 -21.83
C ARG A 340 -10.33 -4.87 -22.10
N ASP A 341 -10.10 -3.72 -22.71
CA ASP A 341 -11.08 -2.64 -22.85
C ASP A 341 -11.63 -2.20 -21.48
N VAL A 342 -12.93 -2.36 -21.25
CA VAL A 342 -13.59 -2.03 -19.97
C VAL A 342 -13.67 -3.22 -19.01
N ALA A 343 -13.30 -4.43 -19.46
CA ALA A 343 -13.41 -5.66 -18.69
C ALA A 343 -12.11 -6.01 -17.96
N LYS A 344 -12.23 -6.53 -16.73
CA LYS A 344 -11.15 -7.16 -15.99
C LYS A 344 -11.11 -8.63 -16.35
N CYS A 345 -9.99 -9.09 -16.90
CA CYS A 345 -9.77 -10.46 -17.28
C CYS A 345 -8.60 -11.06 -16.46
N TYR A 346 -8.62 -12.36 -16.28
CA TYR A 346 -7.76 -13.08 -15.36
C TYR A 346 -7.13 -14.27 -16.05
N SER A 347 -5.87 -14.55 -15.72
CA SER A 347 -5.11 -15.73 -16.18
C SER A 347 -4.47 -16.42 -15.00
N LEU A 348 -4.20 -17.73 -15.14
CA LEU A 348 -3.62 -18.58 -14.10
C LEU A 348 -2.11 -18.32 -13.95
N ASP A 349 -1.63 -18.23 -12.71
CA ASP A 349 -0.19 -18.26 -12.37
C ASP A 349 0.17 -19.66 -11.82
N THR A 350 0.63 -20.53 -12.71
CA THR A 350 0.99 -21.92 -12.36
C THR A 350 2.24 -22.00 -11.49
N GLU A 351 3.22 -21.11 -11.68
CA GLU A 351 4.43 -21.08 -10.86
C GLU A 351 4.07 -20.80 -9.39
N ARG A 352 3.09 -19.95 -9.16
CA ARG A 352 2.62 -19.62 -7.81
C ARG A 352 1.99 -20.81 -7.11
N ILE A 353 1.29 -21.67 -7.86
CA ILE A 353 0.72 -22.92 -7.33
C ILE A 353 1.85 -23.87 -6.93
N ASP A 354 2.83 -24.07 -7.82
CA ASP A 354 3.98 -24.95 -7.58
C ASP A 354 4.79 -24.51 -6.36
N ASP A 355 5.06 -23.20 -6.23
CA ASP A 355 5.72 -22.59 -5.07
C ASP A 355 4.99 -22.88 -3.76
N THR A 356 3.66 -22.80 -3.79
CA THR A 356 2.84 -23.05 -2.59
C THR A 356 2.86 -24.52 -2.19
N ILE A 357 2.76 -25.42 -3.16
CA ILE A 357 2.83 -26.88 -2.92
C ILE A 357 4.22 -27.28 -2.41
N LYS A 358 5.27 -26.69 -2.99
CA LYS A 358 6.66 -26.91 -2.52
C LYS A 358 6.81 -26.43 -1.08
N ALA A 359 6.41 -25.21 -0.78
CA ALA A 359 6.49 -24.64 0.58
C ALA A 359 5.69 -25.46 1.60
N PHE A 360 4.54 -26.00 1.22
CA PHE A 360 3.76 -26.89 2.08
C PHE A 360 4.48 -28.21 2.36
N LYS A 361 5.10 -28.81 1.34
CA LYS A 361 5.94 -30.01 1.53
C LYS A 361 7.12 -29.75 2.45
N ASP A 362 7.82 -28.64 2.23
CA ASP A 362 8.97 -28.27 3.05
C ASP A 362 8.56 -28.01 4.51
N PHE A 363 7.39 -27.41 4.73
CA PHE A 363 6.80 -27.20 6.07
C PHE A 363 6.54 -28.53 6.80
N LEU A 364 6.09 -29.57 6.10
CA LEU A 364 5.81 -30.90 6.69
C LEU A 364 7.09 -31.73 6.95
N GLN A 365 8.21 -31.38 6.32
CA GLN A 365 9.48 -32.10 6.45
C GLN A 365 10.38 -31.50 7.54
N LYS A 366 9.96 -30.42 8.19
CA LYS A 366 10.68 -29.86 9.34
C LYS A 366 10.56 -30.80 10.53
N PRO A 367 11.73 -31.13 11.19
CA PRO A 367 11.75 -31.94 12.41
C PRO A 367 11.12 -31.21 13.59
#